data_3a5c264e8a4245640a28ecbe4fb260d2
#
_entry.id   3a5c264e8a4245640a28ecbe4fb260d2
#
_cell.length_a   1.000
_cell.length_b   1.000
_cell.length_c   1.000
_cell.angle_alpha   90.00
_cell.angle_beta   90.00
_cell.angle_gamma   90.00
#
_symmetry.space_group_name_H-M   'P 1'
#
loop_
_entity.id
_entity.type
_entity.pdbx_description
1 polymer ?
#
loop_
_entity_poly.entity_id
_entity_poly.type
_entity_poly.pdbx_seq_one_letter_code
_entity_poly.pdbx_strand_id
1 'polypeptide(L)'
;MKLVQQARERWSSVLTLPAPEAVDRSLLTGAVRGRRPAAFGPAPEGLREVPGDDGLPVLGHALTYVRFGHRFTRARSEALGPVWWMRTPNGRAIVVSGPAATREVLTNRDKAFSQEGWRATVDAFFHRGLMLLDFDEHRAHRRIMQEAFTADRIAHYVEATTPVVREVLPTWPERLRLYPALKRLTLDVAQAVFMDARSGPEAEAVNRAFVDCVRAANSFVRKDLPGTRWRRGLRGRVVLEDWFRENLAAKRAGRGTDLFSALCHARTDDGETFSDDDVVNHMIFLMMAAHDTSTTTTASAAHHLARNPVWQERCRAESDALAERIGDRAPTVAELRELTSLDLVIREALRLDAPVPLVMRTAVQDTAVAGHHVPAGTRVVVAQAVNHYDRSCWTEPERFDPERFGPDRREDRSDRDAWVPFGGGVHKCIGLHFGTLEVTAILHEMLRRYRWSVDPSYRLRWDNTSLPVPVGGIPVRLSPR
;
A
#
# COMPACT_ATOMS: atom_id res chain seq x y z
N MET A 1 -21.72 -17.14 -15.30
CA MET A 1 -21.05 -15.82 -15.18
C MET A 1 -21.97 -14.73 -14.61
N LYS A 2 -23.14 -14.45 -15.15
CA LYS A 2 -24.07 -13.42 -14.64
C LYS A 2 -24.51 -13.62 -13.18
N LEU A 3 -24.80 -14.85 -12.75
CA LEU A 3 -25.21 -15.16 -11.37
C LEU A 3 -24.13 -14.93 -10.31
N VAL A 4 -22.86 -15.21 -10.63
CA VAL A 4 -21.73 -14.96 -9.72
C VAL A 4 -21.43 -13.47 -9.63
N GLN A 5 -21.60 -12.72 -10.72
CA GLN A 5 -21.45 -11.27 -10.77
C GLN A 5 -22.60 -10.59 -10.00
N GLN A 6 -23.83 -11.04 -10.17
CA GLN A 6 -25.00 -10.55 -9.43
C GLN A 6 -24.92 -10.91 -7.93
N ALA A 7 -24.45 -12.11 -7.59
CA ALA A 7 -24.19 -12.46 -6.19
C ALA A 7 -23.12 -11.56 -5.58
N ARG A 8 -22.05 -11.24 -6.32
CA ARG A 8 -20.98 -10.37 -5.87
C ARG A 8 -21.44 -8.91 -5.73
N GLU A 9 -22.24 -8.41 -6.65
CA GLU A 9 -22.86 -7.08 -6.56
C GLU A 9 -23.84 -7.01 -5.38
N ARG A 10 -24.62 -8.07 -5.12
CA ARG A 10 -25.46 -8.18 -3.93
C ARG A 10 -24.65 -8.28 -2.64
N TRP A 11 -23.58 -9.08 -2.58
CA TRP A 11 -22.70 -9.13 -1.41
C TRP A 11 -21.94 -7.83 -1.20
N SER A 12 -21.44 -7.22 -2.26
CA SER A 12 -20.86 -5.88 -2.23
C SER A 12 -21.88 -4.85 -1.76
N SER A 13 -23.12 -4.90 -2.23
CA SER A 13 -24.19 -3.97 -1.80
C SER A 13 -24.61 -4.19 -0.34
N VAL A 14 -24.65 -5.43 0.14
CA VAL A 14 -24.92 -5.73 1.56
C VAL A 14 -23.79 -5.24 2.47
N LEU A 15 -22.53 -5.40 2.03
CA LEU A 15 -21.36 -4.84 2.74
C LEU A 15 -21.27 -3.32 2.61
N THR A 16 -21.91 -2.73 1.60
CA THR A 16 -21.84 -1.30 1.28
C THR A 16 -23.07 -0.49 1.67
N LEU A 17 -24.12 -1.13 2.23
CA LEU A 17 -25.25 -0.37 2.77
C LEU A 17 -24.74 0.71 3.75
N PRO A 18 -25.15 1.99 3.57
CA PRO A 18 -24.79 3.03 4.52
C PRO A 18 -25.53 2.74 5.83
N ALA A 19 -24.84 2.04 6.74
CA ALA A 19 -25.35 1.99 8.11
C ALA A 19 -25.16 3.38 8.75
N PRO A 20 -26.15 3.92 9.45
CA PRO A 20 -25.95 5.10 10.27
C PRO A 20 -24.74 4.91 11.19
N GLU A 21 -23.97 5.96 11.47
CA GLU A 21 -22.76 5.88 12.31
C GLU A 21 -23.02 5.19 13.66
N ALA A 22 -24.23 5.35 14.20
CA ALA A 22 -24.66 4.71 15.43
C ALA A 22 -24.75 3.17 15.30
N VAL A 23 -25.24 2.66 14.17
CA VAL A 23 -25.32 1.22 13.90
C VAL A 23 -23.92 0.65 13.69
N ASP A 24 -23.05 1.35 12.97
CA ASP A 24 -21.65 0.95 12.79
C ASP A 24 -20.92 0.89 14.14
N ARG A 25 -21.13 1.87 15.03
CA ARG A 25 -20.56 1.85 16.39
C ARG A 25 -21.08 0.69 17.22
N SER A 26 -22.36 0.40 17.16
CA SER A 26 -22.98 -0.71 17.89
C SER A 26 -22.45 -2.06 17.41
N LEU A 27 -22.37 -2.27 16.09
CA LEU A 27 -21.84 -3.49 15.50
C LEU A 27 -20.36 -3.68 15.82
N LEU A 28 -19.57 -2.61 15.75
CA LEU A 28 -18.16 -2.64 16.11
C LEU A 28 -17.99 -2.96 17.61
N THR A 29 -18.77 -2.31 18.48
CA THR A 29 -18.76 -2.54 19.93
C THR A 29 -19.18 -3.97 20.25
N GLY A 30 -20.22 -4.49 19.60
CA GLY A 30 -20.65 -5.89 19.75
C GLY A 30 -19.58 -6.88 19.31
N ALA A 31 -18.89 -6.62 18.18
CA ALA A 31 -17.79 -7.45 17.70
C ALA A 31 -16.59 -7.45 18.65
N VAL A 32 -16.35 -6.36 19.37
CA VAL A 32 -15.25 -6.24 20.35
C VAL A 32 -15.61 -6.84 21.71
N ARG A 33 -16.85 -6.63 22.19
CA ARG A 33 -17.29 -7.01 23.57
C ARG A 33 -17.93 -8.39 23.65
N GLY A 34 -18.34 -8.97 22.54
CA GLY A 34 -19.25 -10.12 22.50
C GLY A 34 -18.71 -11.46 23.00
N ARG A 35 -17.44 -11.57 23.35
CA ARG A 35 -16.84 -12.84 23.83
C ARG A 35 -15.80 -12.60 24.94
N ARG A 36 -15.77 -13.53 25.90
CA ARG A 36 -14.70 -13.52 26.90
C ARG A 36 -13.37 -13.82 26.21
N PRO A 37 -12.32 -13.01 26.42
CA PRO A 37 -10.99 -13.33 25.91
C PRO A 37 -10.50 -14.68 26.45
N ALA A 38 -9.86 -15.45 25.58
CA ALA A 38 -9.15 -16.68 25.95
C ALA A 38 -7.67 -16.50 25.66
N ALA A 39 -6.81 -17.28 26.28
CA ALA A 39 -5.38 -17.31 25.95
C ALA A 39 -5.17 -17.95 24.58
N PHE A 40 -4.16 -17.44 23.84
CA PHE A 40 -3.70 -18.07 22.60
C PHE A 40 -3.16 -19.49 22.86
N GLY A 41 -2.40 -19.62 23.92
CA GLY A 41 -1.79 -20.83 24.47
C GLY A 41 -1.05 -20.49 25.76
N PRO A 42 -0.51 -21.49 26.47
CA PRO A 42 0.25 -21.27 27.69
C PRO A 42 1.52 -20.44 27.39
N ALA A 43 1.90 -19.60 28.32
CA ALA A 43 3.15 -18.85 28.26
C ALA A 43 4.20 -19.43 29.20
N PRO A 44 5.49 -19.43 28.83
CA PRO A 44 6.60 -19.73 29.73
C PRO A 44 6.63 -18.77 30.94
N GLU A 45 7.30 -19.18 32.00
CA GLU A 45 7.49 -18.34 33.16
C GLU A 45 8.14 -16.99 32.81
N GLY A 46 7.61 -15.91 33.35
CA GLY A 46 8.05 -14.54 33.08
C GLY A 46 7.42 -13.88 31.83
N LEU A 47 6.67 -14.62 30.98
CA LEU A 47 5.96 -14.08 29.86
C LEU A 47 4.44 -14.10 30.08
N ARG A 48 3.73 -13.18 29.43
CA ARG A 48 2.27 -13.10 29.48
C ARG A 48 1.64 -13.92 28.36
N GLU A 49 0.48 -14.50 28.65
CA GLU A 49 -0.38 -15.09 27.61
C GLU A 49 -0.96 -13.99 26.71
N VAL A 50 -1.18 -14.32 25.43
CA VAL A 50 -1.82 -13.41 24.48
C VAL A 50 -3.34 -13.55 24.57
N PRO A 51 -4.10 -12.50 24.93
CA PRO A 51 -5.57 -12.55 24.99
C PRO A 51 -6.19 -12.47 23.60
N GLY A 52 -7.34 -13.08 23.39
CA GLY A 52 -8.07 -12.99 22.15
C GLY A 52 -9.26 -13.92 22.07
N ASP A 53 -9.86 -14.07 20.90
CA ASP A 53 -10.99 -15.00 20.70
C ASP A 53 -11.12 -15.47 19.25
N ASP A 54 -11.90 -16.55 19.09
CA ASP A 54 -12.11 -17.18 17.78
C ASP A 54 -13.11 -16.45 16.85
N GLY A 55 -13.83 -15.45 17.32
CA GLY A 55 -14.82 -14.76 16.51
C GLY A 55 -15.95 -15.68 16.02
N LEU A 56 -16.37 -15.58 14.78
CA LEU A 56 -17.39 -16.42 14.16
C LEU A 56 -16.81 -17.81 13.83
N PRO A 57 -17.63 -18.89 13.87
CA PRO A 57 -17.18 -20.20 13.40
C PRO A 57 -16.61 -20.12 11.98
N VAL A 58 -15.51 -20.82 11.71
CA VAL A 58 -14.80 -20.88 10.41
C VAL A 58 -14.22 -19.52 9.95
N LEU A 59 -15.02 -18.47 9.89
CA LEU A 59 -14.65 -17.15 9.35
C LEU A 59 -13.86 -16.28 10.33
N GLY A 60 -13.92 -16.61 11.62
CA GLY A 60 -13.25 -15.79 12.63
C GLY A 60 -13.72 -14.35 12.60
N HIS A 61 -12.78 -13.43 12.55
CA HIS A 61 -13.02 -11.98 12.48
C HIS A 61 -12.93 -11.40 11.06
N ALA A 62 -12.82 -12.24 10.02
CA ALA A 62 -12.59 -11.77 8.65
C ALA A 62 -13.68 -10.81 8.16
N LEU A 63 -14.97 -11.12 8.38
CA LEU A 63 -16.07 -10.24 7.96
C LEU A 63 -16.03 -8.90 8.69
N THR A 64 -15.70 -8.92 9.98
CA THR A 64 -15.58 -7.69 10.78
C THR A 64 -14.41 -6.83 10.28
N TYR A 65 -13.28 -7.47 9.97
CA TYR A 65 -12.13 -6.76 9.41
C TYR A 65 -12.45 -6.17 8.02
N VAL A 66 -13.05 -6.95 7.13
CA VAL A 66 -13.47 -6.44 5.80
C VAL A 66 -14.39 -5.22 5.93
N ARG A 67 -15.32 -5.25 6.88
CA ARG A 67 -16.28 -4.16 7.11
C ARG A 67 -15.64 -2.91 7.72
N PHE A 68 -14.78 -3.07 8.72
CA PHE A 68 -14.30 -1.97 9.56
C PHE A 68 -12.81 -1.64 9.41
N GLY A 69 -12.02 -2.53 8.79
CA GLY A 69 -10.59 -2.35 8.59
C GLY A 69 -9.83 -2.04 9.89
N HIS A 70 -8.98 -1.02 9.83
CA HIS A 70 -8.18 -0.58 10.97
C HIS A 70 -9.02 -0.09 12.18
N ARG A 71 -10.28 0.33 11.98
CA ARG A 71 -11.18 0.68 13.09
C ARG A 71 -11.45 -0.51 14.00
N PHE A 72 -11.59 -1.71 13.42
CA PHE A 72 -11.75 -2.95 14.19
C PHE A 72 -10.47 -3.30 14.92
N THR A 73 -9.31 -3.29 14.25
CA THR A 73 -8.03 -3.61 14.90
C THR A 73 -7.72 -2.63 16.01
N ARG A 74 -7.97 -1.32 15.82
CA ARG A 74 -7.82 -0.29 16.85
C ARG A 74 -8.69 -0.57 18.07
N ALA A 75 -9.99 -0.78 17.88
CA ALA A 75 -10.92 -1.04 18.98
C ALA A 75 -10.55 -2.31 19.77
N ARG A 76 -10.01 -3.33 19.10
CA ARG A 76 -9.51 -4.54 19.77
C ARG A 76 -8.22 -4.25 20.54
N SER A 77 -7.30 -3.49 19.97
CA SER A 77 -6.05 -3.09 20.66
C SER A 77 -6.33 -2.22 21.90
N GLU A 78 -7.31 -1.31 21.81
CA GLU A 78 -7.77 -0.51 22.97
C GLU A 78 -8.36 -1.41 24.09
N ALA A 79 -9.06 -2.47 23.72
CA ALA A 79 -9.74 -3.36 24.67
C ALA A 79 -8.83 -4.45 25.26
N LEU A 80 -7.84 -4.96 24.53
CA LEU A 80 -7.04 -6.13 24.88
C LEU A 80 -5.56 -5.82 25.07
N GLY A 81 -5.12 -4.61 24.74
CA GLY A 81 -3.72 -4.23 24.75
C GLY A 81 -3.05 -4.35 23.39
N PRO A 82 -1.75 -4.05 23.31
CA PRO A 82 -1.02 -3.97 22.05
C PRO A 82 -0.77 -5.32 21.36
N VAL A 83 -0.90 -6.41 22.09
CA VAL A 83 -0.68 -7.78 21.59
C VAL A 83 -1.90 -8.63 21.93
N TRP A 84 -2.61 -9.11 20.91
CA TRP A 84 -3.81 -9.91 21.05
C TRP A 84 -3.94 -10.87 19.86
N TRP A 85 -4.78 -11.90 19.95
CA TRP A 85 -4.96 -12.83 18.86
C TRP A 85 -6.39 -12.84 18.31
N MET A 86 -6.52 -13.26 17.06
CA MET A 86 -7.81 -13.49 16.40
C MET A 86 -7.75 -14.73 15.50
N ARG A 87 -8.90 -15.34 15.27
CA ARG A 87 -9.06 -16.32 14.20
C ARG A 87 -9.36 -15.61 12.88
N THR A 88 -8.76 -16.14 11.82
CA THR A 88 -9.03 -15.81 10.42
C THR A 88 -9.37 -17.11 9.68
N PRO A 89 -9.88 -17.07 8.44
CA PRO A 89 -10.08 -18.29 7.63
C PRO A 89 -8.80 -19.14 7.46
N ASN A 90 -7.64 -18.50 7.56
CA ASN A 90 -6.33 -19.13 7.45
C ASN A 90 -5.74 -19.59 8.80
N GLY A 91 -6.55 -19.65 9.86
CA GLY A 91 -6.11 -20.02 11.20
C GLY A 91 -6.00 -18.85 12.17
N ARG A 92 -5.43 -19.10 13.35
CA ARG A 92 -5.18 -18.08 14.36
C ARG A 92 -3.96 -17.21 13.99
N ALA A 93 -4.04 -15.93 14.33
CA ALA A 93 -2.94 -15.00 14.16
C ALA A 93 -2.86 -14.07 15.38
N ILE A 94 -1.64 -13.75 15.80
CA ILE A 94 -1.38 -12.72 16.80
C ILE A 94 -1.30 -11.38 16.10
N VAL A 95 -2.03 -10.40 16.60
CA VAL A 95 -2.04 -9.02 16.10
C VAL A 95 -1.20 -8.16 17.04
N VAL A 96 -0.32 -7.37 16.47
CA VAL A 96 0.58 -6.46 17.17
C VAL A 96 0.29 -5.03 16.74
N SER A 97 0.20 -4.12 17.69
CA SER A 97 -0.05 -2.69 17.50
C SER A 97 0.62 -1.84 18.56
N GLY A 98 0.60 -0.54 18.38
CA GLY A 98 1.33 0.40 19.23
C GLY A 98 2.80 0.53 18.82
N PRO A 99 3.40 1.74 18.94
CA PRO A 99 4.74 2.03 18.42
C PRO A 99 5.82 1.08 18.93
N ALA A 100 5.87 0.82 20.24
CA ALA A 100 6.90 -0.04 20.84
C ALA A 100 6.83 -1.49 20.34
N ALA A 101 5.66 -2.14 20.40
CA ALA A 101 5.49 -3.52 19.94
C ALA A 101 5.68 -3.66 18.42
N THR A 102 5.21 -2.67 17.64
CA THR A 102 5.48 -2.58 16.19
C THR A 102 6.98 -2.55 15.91
N ARG A 103 7.74 -1.76 16.67
CA ARG A 103 9.20 -1.66 16.55
C ARG A 103 9.89 -3.00 16.78
N GLU A 104 9.52 -3.74 17.80
CA GLU A 104 10.12 -5.04 18.10
C GLU A 104 10.01 -5.99 16.90
N VAL A 105 8.80 -6.12 16.32
CA VAL A 105 8.58 -7.01 15.19
C VAL A 105 9.23 -6.50 13.89
N LEU A 106 9.15 -5.19 13.59
CA LEU A 106 9.67 -4.65 12.33
C LEU A 106 11.20 -4.54 12.34
N THR A 107 11.82 -4.23 13.49
CA THR A 107 13.29 -4.19 13.61
C THR A 107 13.88 -5.60 13.55
N ASN A 108 13.20 -6.57 14.16
CA ASN A 108 13.50 -8.00 14.05
C ASN A 108 14.99 -8.34 14.35
N ARG A 109 15.53 -7.80 15.45
CA ARG A 109 16.96 -7.93 15.80
C ARG A 109 17.42 -9.38 15.91
N ASP A 110 16.58 -10.22 16.51
CA ASP A 110 16.89 -11.63 16.78
C ASP A 110 16.52 -12.55 15.61
N LYS A 111 16.17 -11.97 14.44
CA LYS A 111 15.71 -12.70 13.25
C LYS A 111 14.56 -13.68 13.56
N ALA A 112 13.72 -13.37 14.56
CA ALA A 112 12.63 -14.22 15.01
C ALA A 112 11.41 -14.23 14.07
N PHE A 113 11.32 -13.27 13.14
CA PHE A 113 10.18 -13.10 12.26
C PHE A 113 10.59 -13.16 10.77
N SER A 114 9.91 -14.02 10.00
CA SER A 114 10.08 -14.14 8.54
C SER A 114 8.93 -13.51 7.78
N GLN A 115 9.11 -13.33 6.46
CA GLN A 115 8.08 -12.86 5.52
C GLN A 115 7.10 -13.97 5.09
N GLU A 116 7.24 -15.19 5.59
CA GLU A 116 6.43 -16.33 5.18
C GLU A 116 4.92 -16.10 5.37
N GLY A 117 4.53 -15.22 6.29
CA GLY A 117 3.15 -14.77 6.46
C GLY A 117 2.50 -14.22 5.19
N TRP A 118 3.28 -13.67 4.26
CA TRP A 118 2.81 -13.18 2.97
C TRP A 118 2.70 -14.24 1.89
N ARG A 119 3.51 -15.32 1.95
CA ARG A 119 3.57 -16.34 0.88
C ARG A 119 2.23 -16.94 0.53
N ALA A 120 1.44 -17.28 1.55
CA ALA A 120 0.10 -17.82 1.33
C ALA A 120 -0.81 -16.91 0.50
N THR A 121 -0.51 -15.60 0.41
CA THR A 121 -1.36 -14.63 -0.28
C THR A 121 -0.83 -14.30 -1.67
N VAL A 122 0.47 -14.06 -1.83
CA VAL A 122 1.02 -13.45 -3.05
C VAL A 122 2.05 -14.31 -3.78
N ASP A 123 2.60 -15.36 -3.17
CA ASP A 123 3.74 -16.13 -3.72
C ASP A 123 3.47 -16.75 -5.09
N ALA A 124 2.25 -17.21 -5.34
CA ALA A 124 1.89 -17.82 -6.62
C ALA A 124 2.09 -16.91 -7.84
N PHE A 125 2.11 -15.57 -7.64
CA PHE A 125 2.18 -14.58 -8.70
C PHE A 125 3.38 -13.66 -8.57
N PHE A 126 3.97 -13.54 -7.36
CA PHE A 126 5.01 -12.56 -7.05
C PHE A 126 6.17 -13.19 -6.27
N HIS A 127 6.41 -14.51 -6.50
CA HIS A 127 7.48 -15.23 -5.83
C HIS A 127 8.84 -14.59 -6.10
N ARG A 128 9.79 -14.80 -5.17
CA ARG A 128 11.14 -14.22 -5.19
C ARG A 128 11.20 -12.69 -5.26
N GLY A 129 10.07 -11.98 -5.17
CA GLY A 129 10.08 -10.53 -4.98
C GLY A 129 10.73 -10.16 -3.65
N LEU A 130 11.40 -9.00 -3.57
CA LEU A 130 12.16 -8.56 -2.39
C LEU A 130 11.38 -8.66 -1.08
N MET A 131 10.07 -8.43 -1.08
CA MET A 131 9.20 -8.52 0.09
C MET A 131 9.10 -9.94 0.66
N LEU A 132 9.32 -10.97 -0.17
CA LEU A 132 9.16 -12.38 0.22
C LEU A 132 10.49 -13.05 0.57
N LEU A 133 11.60 -12.34 0.46
CA LEU A 133 12.92 -12.80 0.86
C LEU A 133 13.17 -12.50 2.33
N ASP A 134 13.97 -13.32 2.99
CA ASP A 134 14.29 -13.18 4.40
C ASP A 134 15.80 -13.10 4.64
N PHE A 135 16.14 -12.55 5.78
CA PHE A 135 17.46 -12.55 6.41
C PHE A 135 18.59 -12.14 5.46
N ASP A 136 19.54 -13.03 5.23
CA ASP A 136 20.76 -12.72 4.47
C ASP A 136 20.47 -12.64 2.96
N GLU A 137 19.55 -13.48 2.44
CA GLU A 137 19.10 -13.38 1.03
C GLU A 137 18.41 -12.04 0.76
N HIS A 138 17.48 -11.62 1.65
CA HIS A 138 16.87 -10.30 1.54
C HIS A 138 17.90 -9.19 1.57
N ARG A 139 18.89 -9.28 2.47
CA ARG A 139 19.94 -8.26 2.60
C ARG A 139 20.76 -8.13 1.33
N ALA A 140 21.17 -9.26 0.76
CA ALA A 140 21.94 -9.30 -0.50
C ALA A 140 21.14 -8.67 -1.65
N HIS A 141 19.91 -9.15 -1.88
CA HIS A 141 19.04 -8.63 -2.93
C HIS A 141 18.69 -7.14 -2.72
N ARG A 142 18.44 -6.72 -1.48
CA ARG A 142 18.15 -5.32 -1.18
C ARG A 142 19.32 -4.41 -1.50
N ARG A 143 20.56 -4.83 -1.19
CA ARG A 143 21.79 -4.08 -1.47
C ARG A 143 21.95 -3.83 -2.98
N ILE A 144 21.76 -4.87 -3.80
CA ILE A 144 21.81 -4.74 -5.26
C ILE A 144 20.66 -3.83 -5.75
N MET A 145 19.43 -4.05 -5.26
CA MET A 145 18.27 -3.28 -5.70
C MET A 145 18.38 -1.78 -5.37
N GLN A 146 19.06 -1.41 -4.29
CA GLN A 146 19.25 -0.01 -3.91
C GLN A 146 19.95 0.80 -5.01
N GLU A 147 20.80 0.17 -5.83
CA GLU A 147 21.49 0.80 -6.97
C GLU A 147 20.49 1.29 -8.06
N ALA A 148 19.31 0.68 -8.14
CA ALA A 148 18.22 1.15 -9.00
C ALA A 148 17.38 2.28 -8.39
N PHE A 149 17.63 2.66 -7.14
CA PHE A 149 16.91 3.71 -6.40
C PHE A 149 17.84 4.82 -5.89
N THR A 150 18.98 5.02 -6.55
CA THR A 150 19.88 6.16 -6.29
C THR A 150 19.21 7.50 -6.63
N ALA A 151 19.76 8.61 -6.14
CA ALA A 151 19.20 9.93 -6.38
C ALA A 151 19.08 10.26 -7.88
N ASP A 152 20.08 9.91 -8.68
CA ASP A 152 20.10 10.15 -10.13
C ASP A 152 19.05 9.29 -10.84
N ARG A 153 18.87 8.02 -10.44
CA ARG A 153 17.82 7.16 -10.99
C ARG A 153 16.44 7.70 -10.68
N ILE A 154 16.21 8.11 -9.43
CA ILE A 154 14.95 8.72 -9.01
C ILE A 154 14.65 9.99 -9.80
N ALA A 155 15.67 10.83 -10.10
CA ALA A 155 15.49 12.02 -10.92
C ALA A 155 14.97 11.68 -12.32
N HIS A 156 15.52 10.66 -12.97
CA HIS A 156 15.05 10.19 -14.28
C HIS A 156 13.60 9.63 -14.21
N TYR A 157 13.27 8.90 -13.15
CA TYR A 157 11.90 8.37 -12.97
C TYR A 157 10.88 9.50 -12.79
N VAL A 158 11.23 10.55 -12.06
CA VAL A 158 10.38 11.74 -11.89
C VAL A 158 10.23 12.50 -13.21
N GLU A 159 11.30 12.66 -13.97
CA GLU A 159 11.27 13.28 -15.29
C GLU A 159 10.36 12.51 -16.25
N ALA A 160 10.40 11.18 -16.25
CA ALA A 160 9.54 10.32 -17.08
C ALA A 160 8.07 10.36 -16.68
N THR A 161 7.76 10.68 -15.41
CA THR A 161 6.38 10.72 -14.88
C THR A 161 5.58 11.89 -15.45
N THR A 162 6.16 13.09 -15.49
CA THR A 162 5.43 14.34 -15.83
C THR A 162 4.80 14.32 -17.22
N PRO A 163 5.49 13.89 -18.31
CA PRO A 163 4.90 13.86 -19.65
C PRO A 163 3.65 12.96 -19.71
N VAL A 164 3.70 11.79 -19.07
CA VAL A 164 2.55 10.85 -19.02
C VAL A 164 1.36 11.51 -18.33
N VAL A 165 1.59 12.16 -17.19
CA VAL A 165 0.54 12.84 -16.44
C VAL A 165 -0.09 13.95 -17.27
N ARG A 166 0.73 14.76 -17.96
CA ARG A 166 0.28 15.87 -18.83
C ARG A 166 -0.49 15.40 -20.04
N GLU A 167 -0.20 14.23 -20.59
CA GLU A 167 -0.92 13.63 -21.70
C GLU A 167 -2.30 13.11 -21.26
N VAL A 168 -2.37 12.44 -20.09
CA VAL A 168 -3.58 11.76 -19.63
C VAL A 168 -4.58 12.73 -18.99
N LEU A 169 -4.16 13.68 -18.16
CA LEU A 169 -5.09 14.57 -17.44
C LEU A 169 -6.08 15.31 -18.36
N PRO A 170 -5.71 15.86 -19.53
CA PRO A 170 -6.64 16.54 -20.42
C PRO A 170 -7.80 15.67 -20.93
N THR A 171 -7.66 14.36 -20.90
CA THR A 171 -8.68 13.42 -21.36
C THR A 171 -9.77 13.14 -20.31
N TRP A 172 -9.59 13.64 -19.09
CA TRP A 172 -10.55 13.37 -18.03
C TRP A 172 -11.84 14.19 -18.19
N PRO A 173 -13.02 13.54 -18.09
CA PRO A 173 -14.30 14.24 -18.16
C PRO A 173 -14.58 15.05 -16.89
N GLU A 174 -15.47 16.03 -16.97
CA GLU A 174 -15.91 16.87 -15.84
C GLU A 174 -16.36 16.02 -14.62
N ARG A 175 -17.02 14.90 -14.86
CA ARG A 175 -17.47 13.99 -13.80
C ARG A 175 -16.86 12.64 -14.01
N LEU A 176 -16.10 12.18 -13.01
CA LEU A 176 -15.47 10.87 -13.08
C LEU A 176 -15.40 10.22 -11.69
N ARG A 177 -15.09 8.94 -11.67
CA ARG A 177 -14.65 8.23 -10.46
C ARG A 177 -13.13 8.31 -10.40
N LEU A 178 -12.63 9.06 -9.42
CA LEU A 178 -11.22 9.43 -9.32
C LEU A 178 -10.29 8.22 -9.19
N TYR A 179 -10.62 7.23 -8.35
CA TYR A 179 -9.77 6.07 -8.12
C TYR A 179 -9.53 5.23 -9.39
N PRO A 180 -10.54 4.85 -10.20
CA PRO A 180 -10.28 4.14 -11.46
C PRO A 180 -9.47 4.97 -12.47
N ALA A 181 -9.66 6.29 -12.51
CA ALA A 181 -8.90 7.17 -13.39
C ALA A 181 -7.43 7.25 -12.97
N LEU A 182 -7.18 7.46 -11.68
CA LEU A 182 -5.82 7.43 -11.11
C LEU A 182 -5.16 6.06 -11.27
N LYS A 183 -5.92 4.98 -11.09
CA LYS A 183 -5.38 3.63 -11.26
C LYS A 183 -4.88 3.38 -12.69
N ARG A 184 -5.56 3.91 -13.69
CA ARG A 184 -5.08 3.87 -15.07
C ARG A 184 -3.83 4.74 -15.25
N LEU A 185 -3.87 5.98 -14.76
CA LEU A 185 -2.75 6.92 -14.86
C LEU A 185 -1.48 6.35 -14.21
N THR A 186 -1.56 5.83 -12.98
CA THR A 186 -0.38 5.25 -12.30
C THR A 186 0.14 4.01 -13.00
N LEU A 187 -0.72 3.27 -13.71
CA LEU A 187 -0.28 2.15 -14.53
C LEU A 187 0.48 2.61 -15.78
N ASP A 188 0.00 3.68 -16.44
CA ASP A 188 0.67 4.29 -17.59
C ASP A 188 2.03 4.90 -17.16
N VAL A 189 2.09 5.54 -15.99
CA VAL A 189 3.35 6.01 -15.38
C VAL A 189 4.31 4.85 -15.10
N ALA A 190 3.81 3.77 -14.50
CA ALA A 190 4.65 2.59 -14.20
C ALA A 190 5.23 1.97 -15.48
N GLN A 191 4.49 1.94 -16.59
CA GLN A 191 5.02 1.49 -17.88
C GLN A 191 6.17 2.36 -18.38
N ALA A 192 5.99 3.68 -18.35
CA ALA A 192 7.03 4.61 -18.80
C ALA A 192 8.29 4.52 -17.91
N VAL A 193 8.09 4.55 -16.59
CA VAL A 193 9.21 4.59 -15.62
C VAL A 193 9.92 3.25 -15.50
N PHE A 194 9.16 2.14 -15.49
CA PHE A 194 9.73 0.82 -15.19
C PHE A 194 10.21 0.08 -16.43
N MET A 195 9.62 0.31 -17.58
CA MET A 195 9.88 -0.48 -18.78
C MET A 195 10.33 0.35 -19.98
N ASP A 196 10.26 1.69 -19.89
CA ASP A 196 10.43 2.59 -21.04
C ASP A 196 9.48 2.20 -22.21
N ALA A 197 8.29 1.69 -21.83
CA ALA A 197 7.30 1.25 -22.79
C ALA A 197 6.28 2.38 -23.03
N ARG A 198 6.05 2.70 -24.30
CA ARG A 198 4.95 3.59 -24.71
C ARG A 198 3.67 2.80 -24.89
N SER A 199 2.53 3.50 -24.80
CA SER A 199 1.22 2.91 -25.05
C SER A 199 1.16 2.18 -26.39
N GLY A 200 0.60 0.95 -26.37
CA GLY A 200 0.48 0.12 -27.56
C GLY A 200 -0.08 -1.27 -27.21
N PRO A 201 -0.39 -2.11 -28.20
CA PRO A 201 -1.01 -3.41 -27.97
C PRO A 201 -0.22 -4.34 -27.05
N GLU A 202 1.10 -4.30 -27.12
CA GLU A 202 2.01 -5.07 -26.26
C GLU A 202 1.94 -4.60 -24.82
N ALA A 203 2.08 -3.28 -24.59
CA ALA A 203 1.96 -2.67 -23.29
C ALA A 203 0.59 -2.96 -22.65
N GLU A 204 -0.49 -2.93 -23.42
CA GLU A 204 -1.82 -3.34 -22.96
C GLU A 204 -1.90 -4.82 -22.60
N ALA A 205 -1.21 -5.71 -23.32
CA ALA A 205 -1.16 -7.13 -22.99
C ALA A 205 -0.44 -7.37 -21.65
N VAL A 206 0.70 -6.74 -21.43
CA VAL A 206 1.45 -6.75 -20.16
C VAL A 206 0.57 -6.22 -19.02
N ASN A 207 -0.09 -5.11 -19.21
CA ASN A 207 -1.02 -4.53 -18.21
C ASN A 207 -2.18 -5.47 -17.87
N ARG A 208 -2.81 -6.09 -18.86
CA ARG A 208 -3.88 -7.06 -18.62
C ARG A 208 -3.37 -8.26 -17.83
N ALA A 209 -2.21 -8.79 -18.21
CA ALA A 209 -1.55 -9.90 -17.51
C ALA A 209 -1.26 -9.56 -16.05
N PHE A 210 -0.70 -8.38 -15.81
CA PHE A 210 -0.43 -7.87 -14.46
C PHE A 210 -1.73 -7.72 -13.62
N VAL A 211 -2.75 -7.08 -14.16
CA VAL A 211 -4.04 -6.93 -13.48
C VAL A 211 -4.70 -8.28 -13.16
N ASP A 212 -4.54 -9.27 -14.03
CA ASP A 212 -5.02 -10.63 -13.79
C ASP A 212 -4.26 -11.33 -12.65
N CYS A 213 -2.94 -11.14 -12.51
CA CYS A 213 -2.15 -11.61 -11.37
C CYS A 213 -2.64 -10.97 -10.05
N VAL A 214 -2.79 -9.66 -10.00
CA VAL A 214 -3.26 -8.94 -8.80
C VAL A 214 -4.67 -9.39 -8.41
N ARG A 215 -5.58 -9.54 -9.37
CA ARG A 215 -6.95 -10.03 -9.12
C ARG A 215 -6.99 -11.48 -8.66
N ALA A 216 -6.06 -12.30 -9.13
CA ALA A 216 -5.96 -13.69 -8.74
C ALA A 216 -5.41 -13.85 -7.32
N ALA A 217 -4.39 -13.10 -6.94
CA ALA A 217 -3.86 -13.09 -5.57
C ALA A 217 -4.95 -12.81 -4.52
N ASN A 218 -5.95 -12.00 -4.87
CA ASN A 218 -7.10 -11.66 -4.04
C ASN A 218 -8.34 -12.56 -4.25
N SER A 219 -8.20 -13.71 -4.92
CA SER A 219 -9.33 -14.61 -5.18
C SER A 219 -9.57 -15.60 -4.05
N PHE A 220 -10.86 -15.88 -3.75
CA PHE A 220 -11.24 -16.91 -2.79
C PHE A 220 -11.00 -18.34 -3.35
N VAL A 221 -11.24 -18.53 -4.65
CA VAL A 221 -11.03 -19.81 -5.32
C VAL A 221 -9.60 -19.84 -5.87
N ARG A 222 -8.72 -20.53 -5.18
CA ARG A 222 -7.29 -20.67 -5.49
C ARG A 222 -6.99 -22.02 -6.12
N LYS A 223 -7.72 -22.35 -7.21
CA LYS A 223 -7.53 -23.59 -7.96
C LYS A 223 -7.46 -23.27 -9.45
N ASP A 224 -6.56 -23.96 -10.15
CA ASP A 224 -6.41 -23.84 -11.59
C ASP A 224 -7.54 -24.57 -12.33
N LEU A 225 -8.71 -23.93 -12.36
CA LEU A 225 -9.90 -24.43 -13.03
C LEU A 225 -10.32 -23.47 -14.14
N PRO A 226 -10.91 -23.96 -15.25
CA PRO A 226 -11.43 -23.14 -16.33
C PRO A 226 -12.37 -22.02 -15.81
N GLY A 227 -12.19 -20.79 -16.29
CA GLY A 227 -13.02 -19.63 -15.92
C GLY A 227 -12.67 -18.98 -14.58
N THR A 228 -11.81 -19.57 -13.75
CA THR A 228 -11.40 -18.96 -12.47
C THR A 228 -10.47 -17.77 -12.69
N ARG A 229 -10.44 -16.83 -11.71
CA ARG A 229 -9.46 -15.76 -11.66
C ARG A 229 -8.06 -16.28 -11.42
N TRP A 230 -7.96 -17.34 -10.60
CA TRP A 230 -6.69 -17.99 -10.31
C TRP A 230 -5.98 -18.43 -11.59
N ARG A 231 -6.70 -19.18 -12.47
CA ARG A 231 -6.16 -19.61 -13.76
C ARG A 231 -5.75 -18.44 -14.67
N ARG A 232 -6.55 -17.35 -14.68
CA ARG A 232 -6.15 -16.16 -15.45
C ARG A 232 -4.88 -15.55 -14.92
N GLY A 233 -4.73 -15.44 -13.60
CA GLY A 233 -3.51 -14.95 -13.00
C GLY A 233 -2.28 -15.82 -13.30
N LEU A 234 -2.41 -17.15 -13.23
CA LEU A 234 -1.30 -18.06 -13.61
C LEU A 234 -0.86 -17.83 -15.05
N ARG A 235 -1.80 -17.69 -15.98
CA ARG A 235 -1.49 -17.34 -17.38
C ARG A 235 -0.89 -15.95 -17.50
N GLY A 236 -1.42 -14.98 -16.75
CA GLY A 236 -0.87 -13.63 -16.70
C GLY A 236 0.58 -13.63 -16.22
N ARG A 237 0.90 -14.44 -15.21
CA ARG A 237 2.28 -14.58 -14.71
C ARG A 237 3.22 -15.07 -15.82
N VAL A 238 2.83 -16.07 -16.59
CA VAL A 238 3.61 -16.59 -17.74
C VAL A 238 3.85 -15.48 -18.76
N VAL A 239 2.80 -14.73 -19.15
CA VAL A 239 2.94 -13.62 -20.10
C VAL A 239 3.93 -12.56 -19.61
N LEU A 240 3.91 -12.25 -18.30
CA LEU A 240 4.86 -11.30 -17.72
C LEU A 240 6.29 -11.84 -17.74
N GLU A 241 6.49 -13.10 -17.35
CA GLU A 241 7.82 -13.74 -17.37
C GLU A 241 8.39 -13.78 -18.78
N ASP A 242 7.61 -14.21 -19.77
CA ASP A 242 8.02 -14.29 -21.17
C ASP A 242 8.41 -12.90 -21.67
N TRP A 243 7.58 -11.89 -21.43
CA TRP A 243 7.88 -10.51 -21.87
C TRP A 243 9.17 -9.97 -21.27
N PHE A 244 9.36 -10.13 -19.94
CA PHE A 244 10.60 -9.66 -19.30
C PHE A 244 11.82 -10.43 -19.79
N ARG A 245 11.72 -11.75 -20.01
CA ARG A 245 12.84 -12.56 -20.54
C ARG A 245 13.20 -12.18 -21.98
N GLU A 246 12.22 -11.98 -22.85
CA GLU A 246 12.43 -11.56 -24.23
C GLU A 246 13.15 -10.21 -24.33
N ASN A 247 12.84 -9.28 -23.44
CA ASN A 247 13.44 -7.94 -23.44
C ASN A 247 14.76 -7.86 -22.65
N LEU A 248 15.11 -8.87 -21.84
CA LEU A 248 16.23 -8.81 -20.92
C LEU A 248 17.58 -8.57 -21.61
N ALA A 249 17.86 -9.28 -22.71
CA ALA A 249 19.11 -9.15 -23.45
C ALA A 249 19.32 -7.73 -24.01
N ALA A 250 18.25 -7.13 -24.55
CA ALA A 250 18.27 -5.75 -25.04
C ALA A 250 18.51 -4.75 -23.90
N LYS A 251 17.87 -4.95 -22.75
CA LYS A 251 18.07 -4.09 -21.56
C LYS A 251 19.51 -4.21 -21.00
N ARG A 252 20.09 -5.41 -20.97
CA ARG A 252 21.49 -5.61 -20.56
C ARG A 252 22.51 -5.00 -21.53
N ALA A 253 22.23 -5.03 -22.84
CA ALA A 253 23.12 -4.44 -23.86
C ALA A 253 22.94 -2.91 -23.96
N GLY A 254 21.78 -2.39 -23.60
CA GLY A 254 21.42 -0.97 -23.69
C GLY A 254 21.96 -0.12 -22.53
N ARG A 255 21.69 1.20 -22.60
CA ARG A 255 21.96 2.18 -21.55
C ARG A 255 20.68 2.91 -21.13
N GLY A 256 19.56 2.20 -21.07
CA GLY A 256 18.29 2.75 -20.65
C GLY A 256 18.32 3.32 -19.23
N THR A 257 17.46 4.31 -18.99
CA THR A 257 17.32 4.95 -17.67
C THR A 257 16.12 4.44 -16.89
N ASP A 258 15.31 3.57 -17.50
CA ASP A 258 14.18 2.91 -16.87
C ASP A 258 14.60 1.93 -15.76
N LEU A 259 13.65 1.56 -14.90
CA LEU A 259 13.91 0.68 -13.75
C LEU A 259 14.39 -0.72 -14.18
N PHE A 260 13.87 -1.27 -15.29
CA PHE A 260 14.29 -2.56 -15.79
C PHE A 260 15.76 -2.54 -16.21
N SER A 261 16.15 -1.53 -16.99
CA SER A 261 17.56 -1.29 -17.35
C SER A 261 18.43 -1.09 -16.09
N ALA A 262 17.94 -0.32 -15.11
CA ALA A 262 18.66 -0.10 -13.87
C ALA A 262 18.92 -1.41 -13.11
N LEU A 263 17.94 -2.30 -12.99
CA LEU A 263 18.13 -3.62 -12.34
C LEU A 263 19.05 -4.53 -13.13
N CYS A 264 19.01 -4.48 -14.47
CA CYS A 264 19.92 -5.24 -15.31
C CYS A 264 21.40 -4.88 -15.10
N HIS A 265 21.67 -3.64 -14.72
CA HIS A 265 23.02 -3.10 -14.53
C HIS A 265 23.39 -2.88 -13.06
N ALA A 266 22.44 -3.11 -12.13
CA ALA A 266 22.69 -2.95 -10.72
C ALA A 266 23.84 -3.84 -10.26
N ARG A 267 24.84 -3.22 -9.64
CA ARG A 267 26.03 -3.89 -9.13
C ARG A 267 26.47 -3.26 -7.83
N THR A 268 26.69 -4.05 -6.81
CA THR A 268 27.29 -3.57 -5.56
C THR A 268 28.78 -3.27 -5.74
N ASP A 269 29.37 -2.56 -4.79
CA ASP A 269 30.82 -2.31 -4.76
C ASP A 269 31.65 -3.60 -4.80
N ASP A 270 31.13 -4.69 -4.20
CA ASP A 270 31.74 -6.02 -4.20
C ASP A 270 31.54 -6.78 -5.55
N GLY A 271 30.82 -6.17 -6.50
CA GLY A 271 30.57 -6.73 -7.81
C GLY A 271 29.36 -7.68 -7.91
N GLU A 272 28.55 -7.86 -6.86
CA GLU A 272 27.34 -8.67 -6.90
C GLU A 272 26.29 -8.06 -7.84
N THR A 273 25.62 -8.91 -8.61
CA THR A 273 24.57 -8.54 -9.58
C THR A 273 23.40 -9.50 -9.47
N PHE A 274 22.24 -9.11 -10.01
CA PHE A 274 21.11 -10.02 -10.15
C PHE A 274 21.32 -11.03 -11.29
N SER A 275 20.90 -12.28 -11.04
CA SER A 275 20.65 -13.24 -12.11
C SER A 275 19.49 -12.78 -13.00
N ASP A 276 19.36 -13.38 -14.19
CA ASP A 276 18.25 -13.08 -15.09
C ASP A 276 16.89 -13.39 -14.44
N ASP A 277 16.80 -14.51 -13.73
CA ASP A 277 15.60 -14.89 -12.99
C ASP A 277 15.26 -13.90 -11.87
N ASP A 278 16.24 -13.39 -11.15
CA ASP A 278 16.02 -12.40 -10.10
C ASP A 278 15.54 -11.07 -10.68
N VAL A 279 16.12 -10.62 -11.80
CA VAL A 279 15.65 -9.40 -12.48
C VAL A 279 14.18 -9.55 -12.87
N VAL A 280 13.79 -10.65 -13.54
CA VAL A 280 12.42 -10.90 -13.96
C VAL A 280 11.46 -10.91 -12.76
N ASN A 281 11.79 -11.66 -11.72
CA ASN A 281 10.95 -11.77 -10.52
C ASN A 281 10.83 -10.43 -9.79
N HIS A 282 11.92 -9.68 -9.67
CA HIS A 282 11.89 -8.37 -9.06
C HIS A 282 11.09 -7.35 -9.86
N MET A 283 11.18 -7.37 -11.20
CA MET A 283 10.38 -6.47 -12.04
C MET A 283 8.88 -6.73 -11.86
N ILE A 284 8.45 -7.99 -11.92
CA ILE A 284 7.04 -8.35 -11.73
C ILE A 284 6.55 -7.96 -10.31
N PHE A 285 7.41 -8.16 -9.30
CA PHE A 285 7.11 -7.73 -7.93
C PHE A 285 7.02 -6.20 -7.80
N LEU A 286 7.95 -5.45 -8.40
CA LEU A 286 7.97 -3.99 -8.30
C LEU A 286 6.76 -3.35 -8.99
N MET A 287 6.27 -3.91 -10.09
CA MET A 287 5.00 -3.49 -10.70
C MET A 287 3.84 -3.60 -9.70
N MET A 288 3.77 -4.70 -8.93
CA MET A 288 2.73 -4.87 -7.91
C MET A 288 2.90 -3.87 -6.77
N ALA A 289 4.11 -3.71 -6.28
CA ALA A 289 4.38 -2.89 -5.10
C ALA A 289 4.10 -1.39 -5.35
N ALA A 290 4.44 -0.88 -6.51
CA ALA A 290 4.35 0.55 -6.82
C ALA A 290 2.95 1.00 -7.22
N HIS A 291 2.23 0.21 -8.05
CA HIS A 291 1.02 0.67 -8.70
C HIS A 291 -0.16 0.94 -7.73
N ASP A 292 -0.60 -0.06 -6.96
CA ASP A 292 -1.79 0.09 -6.12
C ASP A 292 -1.57 1.02 -4.92
N THR A 293 -0.35 1.10 -4.40
CA THR A 293 -0.02 1.95 -3.25
C THR A 293 0.01 3.43 -3.64
N SER A 294 0.64 3.79 -4.77
CA SER A 294 0.62 5.16 -5.31
C SER A 294 -0.80 5.59 -5.68
N THR A 295 -1.58 4.71 -6.32
CA THR A 295 -3.00 4.97 -6.63
C THR A 295 -3.80 5.33 -5.40
N THR A 296 -3.72 4.50 -4.34
CA THR A 296 -4.48 4.70 -3.10
C THR A 296 -4.05 5.98 -2.39
N THR A 297 -2.75 6.26 -2.32
CA THR A 297 -2.20 7.47 -1.71
C THR A 297 -2.68 8.73 -2.44
N THR A 298 -2.55 8.76 -3.76
CA THR A 298 -3.00 9.89 -4.59
C THR A 298 -4.51 10.10 -4.46
N ALA A 299 -5.29 9.02 -4.49
CA ALA A 299 -6.75 9.08 -4.36
C ALA A 299 -7.19 9.59 -2.99
N SER A 300 -6.53 9.15 -1.92
CA SER A 300 -6.79 9.64 -0.55
C SER A 300 -6.44 11.11 -0.42
N ALA A 301 -5.23 11.53 -0.82
CA ALA A 301 -4.81 12.92 -0.78
C ALA A 301 -5.77 13.83 -1.58
N ALA A 302 -6.12 13.43 -2.80
CA ALA A 302 -7.07 14.18 -3.63
C ALA A 302 -8.48 14.23 -3.03
N HIS A 303 -8.94 13.16 -2.36
CA HIS A 303 -10.22 13.17 -1.63
C HIS A 303 -10.18 14.18 -0.48
N HIS A 304 -9.13 14.17 0.33
CA HIS A 304 -9.01 15.11 1.44
C HIS A 304 -8.89 16.56 0.96
N LEU A 305 -8.19 16.82 -0.13
CA LEU A 305 -8.16 18.14 -0.77
C LEU A 305 -9.56 18.56 -1.28
N ALA A 306 -10.33 17.64 -1.87
CA ALA A 306 -11.72 17.92 -2.30
C ALA A 306 -12.65 18.31 -1.13
N ARG A 307 -12.38 17.77 0.07
CA ARG A 307 -13.14 18.06 1.30
C ARG A 307 -12.65 19.28 2.04
N ASN A 308 -11.46 19.77 1.75
CA ASN A 308 -10.79 20.88 2.43
C ASN A 308 -10.30 21.91 1.42
N PRO A 309 -11.21 22.78 0.90
CA PRO A 309 -10.87 23.76 -0.14
C PRO A 309 -9.71 24.69 0.22
N VAL A 310 -9.57 25.05 1.50
CA VAL A 310 -8.45 25.89 1.97
C VAL A 310 -7.11 25.22 1.70
N TRP A 311 -6.99 23.92 2.00
CA TRP A 311 -5.78 23.15 1.71
C TRP A 311 -5.57 22.97 0.21
N GLN A 312 -6.66 22.76 -0.55
CA GLN A 312 -6.56 22.66 -2.01
C GLN A 312 -6.00 23.94 -2.62
N GLU A 313 -6.50 25.13 -2.21
CA GLU A 313 -6.00 26.41 -2.73
C GLU A 313 -4.58 26.73 -2.25
N ARG A 314 -4.22 26.37 -1.02
CA ARG A 314 -2.85 26.53 -0.52
C ARG A 314 -1.86 25.69 -1.33
N CYS A 315 -2.12 24.42 -1.54
CA CYS A 315 -1.30 23.54 -2.39
C CYS A 315 -1.27 24.05 -3.86
N ARG A 316 -2.38 24.59 -4.34
CA ARG A 316 -2.47 25.18 -5.67
C ARG A 316 -1.56 26.38 -5.83
N ALA A 317 -1.58 27.31 -4.87
CA ALA A 317 -0.74 28.51 -4.92
C ALA A 317 0.75 28.15 -5.01
N GLU A 318 1.21 27.15 -4.24
CA GLU A 318 2.59 26.63 -4.36
C GLU A 318 2.85 26.00 -5.74
N SER A 319 1.89 25.23 -6.27
CA SER A 319 2.00 24.58 -7.58
C SER A 319 2.02 25.58 -8.73
N ASP A 320 1.22 26.66 -8.65
CA ASP A 320 1.19 27.72 -9.65
C ASP A 320 2.51 28.54 -9.64
N ALA A 321 3.00 28.90 -8.45
CA ALA A 321 4.26 29.63 -8.31
C ALA A 321 5.46 28.81 -8.84
N LEU A 322 5.46 27.49 -8.60
CA LEU A 322 6.47 26.60 -9.19
C LEU A 322 6.34 26.60 -10.71
N ALA A 323 5.14 26.46 -11.24
CA ALA A 323 4.88 26.40 -12.69
C ALA A 323 5.27 27.68 -13.41
N GLU A 324 4.99 28.85 -12.83
CA GLU A 324 5.42 30.16 -13.37
C GLU A 324 6.95 30.24 -13.48
N ARG A 325 7.66 29.70 -12.49
CA ARG A 325 9.14 29.73 -12.46
C ARG A 325 9.77 28.78 -13.48
N ILE A 326 9.20 27.57 -13.65
CA ILE A 326 9.81 26.52 -14.49
C ILE A 326 9.29 26.48 -15.93
N GLY A 327 8.15 27.13 -16.22
CA GLY A 327 7.48 27.06 -17.51
C GLY A 327 6.97 25.65 -17.83
N ASP A 328 7.15 25.22 -19.10
CA ASP A 328 6.61 23.95 -19.59
C ASP A 328 7.51 22.74 -19.34
N ARG A 329 8.71 22.92 -18.80
CA ARG A 329 9.56 21.77 -18.47
C ARG A 329 9.00 20.95 -17.32
N ALA A 330 9.42 19.69 -17.20
CA ALA A 330 9.13 18.88 -16.02
C ALA A 330 9.82 19.45 -14.78
N PRO A 331 9.18 19.42 -13.60
CA PRO A 331 9.83 19.81 -12.35
C PRO A 331 10.92 18.80 -11.98
N THR A 332 12.02 19.26 -11.42
CA THR A 332 13.06 18.44 -10.82
C THR A 332 12.63 17.88 -9.47
N VAL A 333 13.39 16.90 -8.96
CA VAL A 333 13.20 16.38 -7.59
C VAL A 333 13.31 17.49 -6.53
N ALA A 334 14.26 18.39 -6.69
CA ALA A 334 14.43 19.50 -5.75
C ALA A 334 13.21 20.43 -5.73
N GLU A 335 12.69 20.77 -6.89
CA GLU A 335 11.52 21.64 -7.06
C GLU A 335 10.22 20.98 -6.55
N LEU A 336 10.02 19.68 -6.76
CA LEU A 336 8.87 18.98 -6.17
C LEU A 336 8.92 18.99 -4.64
N ARG A 337 10.11 18.96 -4.03
CA ARG A 337 10.29 19.05 -2.58
C ARG A 337 10.00 20.43 -1.99
N GLU A 338 9.95 21.47 -2.80
CA GLU A 338 9.53 22.81 -2.39
C GLU A 338 8.01 22.92 -2.17
N LEU A 339 7.21 22.00 -2.71
CA LEU A 339 5.76 21.94 -2.53
C LEU A 339 5.40 21.45 -1.11
N THR A 340 5.74 22.25 -0.12
CA THR A 340 5.70 21.86 1.30
C THR A 340 4.30 21.58 1.80
N SER A 341 3.30 22.37 1.40
CA SER A 341 1.90 22.12 1.76
C SER A 341 1.39 20.82 1.18
N LEU A 342 1.85 20.47 -0.03
CA LEU A 342 1.46 19.21 -0.66
C LEU A 342 2.12 18.00 0.03
N ASP A 343 3.37 18.11 0.48
CA ASP A 343 4.03 17.09 1.31
C ASP A 343 3.25 16.86 2.61
N LEU A 344 2.84 17.91 3.32
CA LEU A 344 2.05 17.80 4.54
C LEU A 344 0.72 17.07 4.29
N VAL A 345 0.03 17.39 3.19
CA VAL A 345 -1.22 16.74 2.77
C VAL A 345 -1.01 15.26 2.46
N ILE A 346 0.04 14.90 1.72
CA ILE A 346 0.37 13.50 1.37
C ILE A 346 0.67 12.70 2.64
N ARG A 347 1.44 13.25 3.56
CA ARG A 347 1.77 12.60 4.83
C ARG A 347 0.55 12.37 5.71
N GLU A 348 -0.36 13.34 5.76
CA GLU A 348 -1.61 13.21 6.52
C GLU A 348 -2.57 12.21 5.85
N ALA A 349 -2.64 12.18 4.51
CA ALA A 349 -3.39 11.17 3.78
C ALA A 349 -2.85 9.75 4.04
N LEU A 350 -1.53 9.56 4.03
CA LEU A 350 -0.87 8.29 4.39
C LEU A 350 -1.14 7.89 5.84
N ARG A 351 -1.27 8.84 6.75
CA ARG A 351 -1.63 8.56 8.14
C ARG A 351 -3.06 8.06 8.27
N LEU A 352 -4.01 8.78 7.68
CA LEU A 352 -5.45 8.46 7.78
C LEU A 352 -5.82 7.22 6.98
N ASP A 353 -5.27 7.06 5.78
CA ASP A 353 -5.68 6.05 4.81
C ASP A 353 -4.46 5.27 4.29
N ALA A 354 -3.68 4.68 5.20
CA ALA A 354 -2.50 3.91 4.83
C ALA A 354 -2.83 2.84 3.77
N PRO A 355 -2.17 2.83 2.59
CA PRO A 355 -2.44 1.86 1.54
C PRO A 355 -2.09 0.42 1.94
N VAL A 356 -1.15 0.26 2.87
CA VAL A 356 -0.81 -1.04 3.48
C VAL A 356 -1.03 -0.94 5.00
N PRO A 357 -2.28 -1.14 5.50
CA PRO A 357 -2.58 -0.93 6.92
C PRO A 357 -2.03 -2.02 7.84
N LEU A 358 -1.72 -3.18 7.29
CA LEU A 358 -1.21 -4.36 7.99
C LEU A 358 0.01 -4.92 7.26
N VAL A 359 1.00 -5.43 8.00
CA VAL A 359 2.06 -6.28 7.44
C VAL A 359 2.10 -7.62 8.15
N MET A 360 2.43 -8.67 7.40
CA MET A 360 2.38 -10.05 7.90
C MET A 360 3.80 -10.57 8.15
N ARG A 361 3.93 -11.39 9.20
CA ARG A 361 5.14 -12.13 9.56
C ARG A 361 4.77 -13.54 10.00
N THR A 362 5.75 -14.42 10.10
CA THR A 362 5.66 -15.69 10.81
C THR A 362 6.79 -15.77 11.81
N ALA A 363 6.51 -16.11 13.05
CA ALA A 363 7.54 -16.39 14.04
C ALA A 363 8.28 -17.68 13.67
N VAL A 364 9.59 -17.61 13.47
CA VAL A 364 10.41 -18.79 13.10
C VAL A 364 10.98 -19.52 14.31
N GLN A 365 10.88 -18.91 15.47
CA GLN A 365 11.28 -19.46 16.77
C GLN A 365 10.34 -18.92 17.85
N ASP A 366 10.34 -19.56 19.02
CA ASP A 366 9.67 -19.02 20.19
C ASP A 366 10.29 -17.66 20.55
N THR A 367 9.44 -16.67 20.72
CA THR A 367 9.88 -15.29 20.98
C THR A 367 8.85 -14.55 21.84
N ALA A 368 9.15 -13.29 22.14
CA ALA A 368 8.25 -12.41 22.87
C ALA A 368 8.03 -11.09 22.13
N VAL A 369 6.84 -10.51 22.25
CA VAL A 369 6.53 -9.15 21.80
C VAL A 369 5.82 -8.42 22.93
N ALA A 370 6.35 -7.28 23.35
CA ALA A 370 5.85 -6.51 24.48
C ALA A 370 5.59 -7.37 25.72
N GLY A 371 6.47 -8.36 25.98
CA GLY A 371 6.37 -9.30 27.11
C GLY A 371 5.28 -10.38 26.98
N HIS A 372 4.68 -10.58 25.79
CA HIS A 372 3.77 -11.68 25.52
C HIS A 372 4.47 -12.77 24.72
N HIS A 373 4.17 -14.03 25.07
CA HIS A 373 4.73 -15.19 24.39
C HIS A 373 4.17 -15.33 22.97
N VAL A 374 5.05 -15.49 22.00
CA VAL A 374 4.72 -15.74 20.59
C VAL A 374 5.39 -17.05 20.18
N PRO A 375 4.65 -18.17 20.11
CA PRO A 375 5.21 -19.49 19.75
C PRO A 375 5.74 -19.52 18.31
N ALA A 376 6.75 -20.36 18.06
CA ALA A 376 7.21 -20.66 16.71
C ALA A 376 6.07 -21.13 15.79
N GLY A 377 6.14 -20.82 14.51
CA GLY A 377 5.08 -21.10 13.51
C GLY A 377 3.87 -20.18 13.59
N THR A 378 3.80 -19.27 14.57
CA THR A 378 2.68 -18.35 14.74
C THR A 378 2.71 -17.27 13.66
N ARG A 379 1.56 -17.07 12.98
CA ARG A 379 1.36 -15.90 12.12
C ARG A 379 1.21 -14.64 12.97
N VAL A 380 1.97 -13.61 12.65
CA VAL A 380 1.95 -12.31 13.31
C VAL A 380 1.52 -11.25 12.31
N VAL A 381 0.51 -10.46 12.68
CA VAL A 381 -0.02 -9.35 11.89
C VAL A 381 0.33 -8.05 12.62
N VAL A 382 1.22 -7.26 12.06
CA VAL A 382 1.54 -5.93 12.58
C VAL A 382 0.52 -4.95 12.03
N ALA A 383 -0.37 -4.47 12.88
CA ALA A 383 -1.43 -3.52 12.53
C ALA A 383 -0.91 -2.07 12.58
N GLN A 384 0.05 -1.76 11.72
CA GLN A 384 0.80 -0.50 11.73
C GLN A 384 -0.09 0.74 11.58
N ALA A 385 -1.21 0.65 10.85
CA ALA A 385 -2.15 1.76 10.74
C ALA A 385 -2.82 2.11 12.09
N VAL A 386 -2.84 1.23 13.08
CA VAL A 386 -3.34 1.55 14.44
C VAL A 386 -2.48 2.60 15.11
N ASN A 387 -1.17 2.59 14.89
CA ASN A 387 -0.24 3.56 15.44
C ASN A 387 -0.55 4.99 14.97
N HIS A 388 -1.08 5.12 13.75
CA HIS A 388 -1.46 6.40 13.15
C HIS A 388 -2.67 7.07 13.83
N TYR A 389 -3.35 6.36 14.73
CA TYR A 389 -4.51 6.83 15.49
C TYR A 389 -4.29 6.78 17.00
N ASP A 390 -3.09 6.50 17.45
CA ASP A 390 -2.75 6.45 18.87
C ASP A 390 -2.82 7.87 19.46
N ARG A 391 -3.72 8.05 20.44
CA ARG A 391 -3.97 9.35 21.09
C ARG A 391 -2.79 9.84 21.95
N SER A 392 -1.87 8.96 22.27
CA SER A 392 -0.62 9.36 22.95
C SER A 392 0.36 10.05 22.00
N CYS A 393 0.22 9.80 20.68
CA CYS A 393 1.07 10.35 19.62
C CYS A 393 0.39 11.45 18.80
N TRP A 394 -0.94 11.39 18.64
CA TRP A 394 -1.69 12.23 17.72
C TRP A 394 -2.84 12.95 18.38
N THR A 395 -2.89 14.26 18.24
CA THR A 395 -4.00 15.11 18.69
C THR A 395 -5.17 14.96 17.72
N GLU A 396 -6.40 14.70 18.23
CA GLU A 396 -7.59 14.49 17.38
C GLU A 396 -7.31 13.59 16.17
N PRO A 397 -6.89 12.32 16.37
CA PRO A 397 -6.33 11.48 15.30
C PRO A 397 -7.29 11.18 14.14
N GLU A 398 -8.60 11.34 14.34
CA GLU A 398 -9.61 11.15 13.28
C GLU A 398 -9.76 12.36 12.34
N ARG A 399 -9.21 13.52 12.72
CA ARG A 399 -9.31 14.76 11.95
C ARG A 399 -8.22 14.83 10.90
N PHE A 400 -8.58 15.25 9.68
CA PHE A 400 -7.62 15.64 8.66
C PHE A 400 -6.99 16.99 9.04
N ASP A 401 -5.74 16.99 9.35
CA ASP A 401 -4.99 18.14 9.82
C ASP A 401 -3.50 18.03 9.43
N PRO A 402 -3.13 18.44 8.22
CA PRO A 402 -1.74 18.36 7.75
C PRO A 402 -0.72 19.12 8.61
N GLU A 403 -1.15 20.18 9.33
CA GLU A 403 -0.22 20.96 10.18
C GLU A 403 0.41 20.16 11.31
N ARG A 404 -0.13 18.96 11.63
CA ARG A 404 0.49 18.06 12.61
C ARG A 404 1.90 17.59 12.23
N PHE A 405 2.21 17.61 10.92
CA PHE A 405 3.54 17.31 10.37
C PHE A 405 4.40 18.57 10.21
N GLY A 406 3.82 19.74 10.37
CA GLY A 406 4.49 21.02 10.28
C GLY A 406 5.57 21.21 11.35
N PRO A 407 6.48 22.19 11.16
CA PRO A 407 7.65 22.39 12.03
C PRO A 407 7.28 22.64 13.48
N ASP A 408 6.13 23.28 13.75
CA ASP A 408 5.72 23.67 15.09
C ASP A 408 5.13 22.54 15.93
N ARG A 409 4.59 21.47 15.28
CA ARG A 409 3.92 20.37 15.98
C ARG A 409 4.68 19.06 15.94
N ARG A 410 5.17 18.64 14.78
CA ARG A 410 5.96 17.43 14.58
C ARG A 410 5.43 16.20 15.31
N GLU A 411 4.11 15.98 15.29
CA GLU A 411 3.46 14.86 15.97
C GLU A 411 3.98 13.49 15.48
N ASP A 412 4.46 13.43 14.24
CA ASP A 412 5.15 12.27 13.66
C ASP A 412 6.45 11.88 14.38
N ARG A 413 6.97 12.75 15.24
CA ARG A 413 8.19 12.54 16.03
C ARG A 413 7.93 12.30 17.52
N SER A 414 6.66 12.28 17.94
CA SER A 414 6.27 11.98 19.33
C SER A 414 6.74 10.60 19.77
N ASP A 415 6.69 9.62 18.87
CA ASP A 415 7.41 8.35 18.94
C ASP A 415 7.96 8.00 17.55
N ARG A 416 9.10 7.34 17.51
CA ARG A 416 9.81 6.94 16.29
C ARG A 416 8.93 6.11 15.33
N ASP A 417 8.02 5.29 15.85
CA ASP A 417 7.16 4.41 15.09
C ASP A 417 5.67 4.79 15.20
N ALA A 418 5.38 6.06 15.58
CA ALA A 418 4.04 6.62 15.51
C ALA A 418 3.52 6.73 14.08
N TRP A 419 4.41 7.01 13.10
CA TRP A 419 4.10 7.16 11.69
C TRP A 419 4.94 6.20 10.83
N VAL A 420 4.35 5.08 10.45
CA VAL A 420 5.02 3.97 9.76
C VAL A 420 4.28 3.48 8.49
N PRO A 421 3.80 4.38 7.61
CA PRO A 421 3.06 3.95 6.41
C PRO A 421 3.93 3.18 5.41
N PHE A 422 5.24 3.31 5.53
CA PHE A 422 6.25 2.63 4.72
C PHE A 422 6.90 1.44 5.42
N GLY A 423 6.30 0.98 6.53
CA GLY A 423 6.90 -0.08 7.37
C GLY A 423 8.16 0.38 8.10
N GLY A 424 8.95 -0.56 8.58
CA GLY A 424 10.15 -0.30 9.37
C GLY A 424 11.19 -1.41 9.28
N GLY A 425 12.33 -1.20 9.94
CA GLY A 425 13.42 -2.16 9.97
C GLY A 425 14.03 -2.42 8.59
N VAL A 426 14.58 -3.62 8.41
CA VAL A 426 15.26 -4.02 7.16
C VAL A 426 14.31 -4.12 5.96
N HIS A 427 13.02 -4.34 6.19
CA HIS A 427 11.99 -4.40 5.15
C HIS A 427 11.26 -3.06 4.93
N LYS A 428 11.78 -1.95 5.41
CA LYS A 428 11.22 -0.63 5.11
C LYS A 428 11.14 -0.43 3.59
N CYS A 429 10.07 0.19 3.11
CA CYS A 429 9.81 0.40 1.69
C CYS A 429 11.03 0.99 0.96
N ILE A 430 11.49 0.31 -0.09
CA ILE A 430 12.61 0.75 -0.92
C ILE A 430 12.19 1.90 -1.85
N GLY A 431 10.93 1.90 -2.28
CA GLY A 431 10.35 2.91 -3.17
C GLY A 431 9.85 4.18 -2.47
N LEU A 432 10.10 4.35 -1.16
CA LEU A 432 9.61 5.49 -0.37
C LEU A 432 9.83 6.85 -1.06
N HIS A 433 11.03 7.10 -1.53
CA HIS A 433 11.37 8.40 -2.12
C HIS A 433 10.72 8.60 -3.49
N PHE A 434 10.79 7.59 -4.36
CA PHE A 434 10.15 7.65 -5.68
C PHE A 434 8.62 7.73 -5.55
N GLY A 435 7.99 6.86 -4.77
CA GLY A 435 6.52 6.84 -4.64
C GLY A 435 5.94 8.14 -4.07
N THR A 436 6.64 8.79 -3.12
CA THR A 436 6.21 10.10 -2.63
C THR A 436 6.32 11.17 -3.73
N LEU A 437 7.42 11.18 -4.48
CA LEU A 437 7.62 12.13 -5.57
C LEU A 437 6.66 11.91 -6.74
N GLU A 438 6.34 10.66 -7.09
CA GLU A 438 5.33 10.30 -8.08
C GLU A 438 3.96 10.86 -7.70
N VAL A 439 3.51 10.63 -6.46
CA VAL A 439 2.26 11.19 -5.93
C VAL A 439 2.28 12.71 -5.96
N THR A 440 3.40 13.32 -5.57
CA THR A 440 3.57 14.79 -5.60
C THR A 440 3.46 15.34 -7.02
N ALA A 441 4.12 14.72 -8.00
CA ALA A 441 4.07 15.13 -9.41
C ALA A 441 2.67 15.04 -10.00
N ILE A 442 1.95 13.92 -9.71
CA ILE A 442 0.56 13.73 -10.17
C ILE A 442 -0.36 14.81 -9.56
N LEU A 443 -0.29 15.02 -8.26
CA LEU A 443 -1.14 16.01 -7.58
C LEU A 443 -0.80 17.44 -7.97
N HIS A 444 0.48 17.77 -8.19
CA HIS A 444 0.93 19.05 -8.72
C HIS A 444 0.27 19.36 -10.07
N GLU A 445 0.36 18.45 -11.03
CA GLU A 445 -0.25 18.65 -12.35
C GLU A 445 -1.80 18.67 -12.29
N MET A 446 -2.42 17.91 -11.38
CA MET A 446 -3.86 18.00 -11.14
C MET A 446 -4.28 19.36 -10.60
N LEU A 447 -3.53 19.92 -9.62
CA LEU A 447 -3.79 21.24 -8.99
C LEU A 447 -3.67 22.38 -10.00
N ARG A 448 -2.70 22.32 -10.89
CA ARG A 448 -2.52 23.29 -11.96
C ARG A 448 -3.69 23.30 -12.96
N ARG A 449 -4.25 22.11 -13.23
CA ARG A 449 -5.23 21.93 -14.31
C ARG A 449 -6.66 22.02 -13.86
N TYR A 450 -6.95 21.60 -12.63
CA TYR A 450 -8.32 21.43 -12.12
C TYR A 450 -8.53 22.04 -10.74
N ARG A 451 -9.74 22.54 -10.52
CA ARG A 451 -10.39 22.48 -9.20
C ARG A 451 -11.28 21.26 -9.17
N TRP A 452 -11.38 20.60 -8.02
CA TRP A 452 -12.27 19.46 -7.89
C TRP A 452 -12.97 19.44 -6.55
N SER A 453 -14.16 18.84 -6.56
CA SER A 453 -14.99 18.69 -5.37
C SER A 453 -15.64 17.30 -5.33
N VAL A 454 -16.00 16.88 -4.15
CA VAL A 454 -16.87 15.73 -3.90
C VAL A 454 -18.21 16.21 -3.36
N ASP A 455 -19.29 15.44 -3.57
CA ASP A 455 -20.58 15.73 -2.96
C ASP A 455 -20.42 15.82 -1.43
N PRO A 456 -20.98 16.85 -0.77
CA PRO A 456 -20.89 16.99 0.70
C PRO A 456 -21.44 15.80 1.48
N SER A 457 -22.40 15.06 0.92
CA SER A 457 -22.96 13.84 1.51
C SER A 457 -22.10 12.61 1.31
N TYR A 458 -21.14 12.63 0.35
CA TYR A 458 -20.24 11.50 0.10
C TYR A 458 -19.38 11.21 1.33
N ARG A 459 -19.31 9.94 1.70
CA ARG A 459 -18.45 9.44 2.79
C ARG A 459 -17.50 8.39 2.24
N LEU A 460 -16.19 8.66 2.34
CA LEU A 460 -15.16 7.72 1.95
C LEU A 460 -15.28 6.45 2.81
N ARG A 461 -15.34 5.32 2.16
CA ARG A 461 -15.31 3.99 2.78
C ARG A 461 -14.37 3.10 2.01
N TRP A 462 -13.65 2.28 2.73
CA TRP A 462 -12.67 1.36 2.15
C TRP A 462 -13.21 -0.06 2.12
N ASP A 463 -13.02 -0.75 1.01
CA ASP A 463 -13.12 -2.21 0.92
C ASP A 463 -11.76 -2.79 1.32
N ASN A 464 -11.74 -3.50 2.44
CA ASN A 464 -10.53 -4.08 3.03
C ASN A 464 -10.38 -5.58 2.72
N THR A 465 -10.98 -6.07 1.64
CA THR A 465 -10.81 -7.47 1.21
C THR A 465 -9.39 -7.77 0.70
N SER A 466 -8.68 -6.73 0.28
CA SER A 466 -7.27 -6.75 -0.13
C SER A 466 -6.57 -5.48 0.38
N LEU A 467 -5.64 -4.91 -0.38
CA LEU A 467 -5.25 -3.52 -0.16
C LEU A 467 -6.50 -2.63 -0.24
N PRO A 468 -6.63 -1.61 0.61
CA PRO A 468 -7.82 -0.78 0.68
C PRO A 468 -8.17 -0.11 -0.66
N VAL A 469 -9.39 -0.32 -1.13
CA VAL A 469 -9.93 0.30 -2.33
C VAL A 469 -11.17 1.12 -1.96
N PRO A 470 -11.30 2.39 -2.41
CA PRO A 470 -12.45 3.20 -2.04
C PRO A 470 -13.74 2.68 -2.70
N VAL A 471 -14.74 2.41 -1.88
CA VAL A 471 -16.06 1.98 -2.34
C VAL A 471 -16.71 3.07 -3.17
N GLY A 472 -17.13 2.72 -4.39
CA GLY A 472 -17.69 3.68 -5.33
C GLY A 472 -16.66 4.53 -6.08
N GLY A 473 -15.36 4.39 -5.79
CA GLY A 473 -14.26 4.95 -6.59
C GLY A 473 -14.07 6.46 -6.47
N ILE A 474 -14.59 7.11 -5.45
CA ILE A 474 -14.52 8.57 -5.17
C ILE A 474 -15.07 9.38 -6.35
N PRO A 475 -16.41 9.57 -6.44
CA PRO A 475 -17.01 10.41 -7.46
C PRO A 475 -16.63 11.88 -7.24
N VAL A 476 -16.03 12.50 -8.24
CA VAL A 476 -15.63 13.91 -8.21
C VAL A 476 -16.19 14.67 -9.38
N ARG A 477 -16.36 15.98 -9.19
CA ARG A 477 -16.58 16.95 -10.26
C ARG A 477 -15.29 17.75 -10.44
N LEU A 478 -14.76 17.74 -11.65
CA LEU A 478 -13.63 18.54 -12.07
C LEU A 478 -14.11 19.83 -12.72
N SER A 479 -13.44 20.93 -12.46
CA SER A 479 -13.63 22.21 -13.14
C SER A 479 -12.27 22.62 -13.72
N PRO A 480 -12.10 22.63 -15.06
CA PRO A 480 -10.88 23.12 -15.70
C PRO A 480 -10.55 24.56 -15.30
N ARG A 481 -9.27 24.91 -15.38
CA ARG A 481 -8.74 26.26 -15.13
C ARG A 481 -8.31 26.94 -16.41
#